data_e54674c4fa6fd1c03cde40b13da0427b
#
_entry.id   e54674c4fa6fd1c03cde40b13da0427b
#
_cell.length_a   1.000
_cell.length_b   1.000
_cell.length_c   1.000
_cell.angle_alpha   90.00
_cell.angle_beta   90.00
_cell.angle_gamma   90.00
#
_symmetry.space_group_name_H-M   'P 1'
#
loop_
_entity.id
_entity.type
_entity.pdbx_description
1 polymer ?
#
loop_
_entity_poly.entity_id
_entity_poly.type
_entity_poly.pdbx_seq_one_letter_code
_entity_poly.pdbx_strand_id
1 'polypeptide(L)'
;MGPEKGSAVIRNTFSLLNGIGEKLERTIWKKKVLTWDDFCASTEIEGISPERKRIYDDQLNQASMELSVGNSEYFARIMKRREHWRLFDVFKDGAVCLDIETNGFQPDHGGYVTVVGLYDGYEWRSLIRGENLTAESLNNALKGYKYLVTFYGAAFDVPFLLRSFPGVRFDIPHFDLCFAARKLEINGGLKKLETLFGIERDDVVKGLNGYDAVKLWEQVKKGNMEARELLLIYNKEDTMNLLKLADILYLRLKNATGIEEFIACGCA
;
A
#
# COMPACT_ATOMS: atom_id res chain seq x y z
N MET A 1 5.43 -19.98 -20.67
CA MET A 1 5.24 -18.64 -21.24
C MET A 1 4.66 -17.81 -20.10
N GLY A 2 5.50 -17.00 -19.47
CA GLY A 2 5.04 -16.07 -18.44
C GLY A 2 4.20 -14.97 -19.07
N PRO A 3 3.32 -14.28 -18.28
CA PRO A 3 2.46 -13.23 -18.81
C PRO A 3 3.32 -12.16 -19.47
N GLU A 4 2.89 -11.70 -20.63
CA GLU A 4 3.48 -10.56 -21.34
C GLU A 4 3.64 -9.41 -20.34
N LYS A 5 4.87 -8.96 -20.23
CA LYS A 5 5.25 -7.83 -19.35
C LYS A 5 4.67 -6.54 -19.92
N GLY A 6 3.41 -6.26 -19.62
CA GLY A 6 2.95 -4.87 -19.60
C GLY A 6 3.91 -4.13 -18.69
N SER A 7 4.54 -3.04 -19.17
CA SER A 7 5.61 -2.40 -18.42
C SER A 7 5.04 -1.93 -17.08
N ALA A 8 5.52 -2.51 -16.00
CA ALA A 8 5.13 -2.10 -14.66
C ALA A 8 5.51 -0.61 -14.48
N VAL A 9 4.59 0.20 -13.94
CA VAL A 9 4.75 1.66 -13.77
C VAL A 9 6.09 2.02 -13.12
N ILE A 10 6.62 1.14 -12.27
CA ILE A 10 7.89 1.40 -11.58
C ILE A 10 9.06 1.57 -12.58
N ARG A 11 9.12 0.80 -13.67
CA ARG A 11 10.20 0.93 -14.66
C ARG A 11 10.14 2.23 -15.48
N ASN A 12 8.99 2.89 -15.51
CA ASN A 12 8.79 4.20 -16.11
C ASN A 12 8.92 5.33 -15.08
N THR A 13 9.23 5.00 -13.83
CA THR A 13 9.28 5.95 -12.72
C THR A 13 10.69 6.48 -12.51
N PHE A 14 10.86 7.79 -12.61
CA PHE A 14 12.11 8.48 -12.30
C PHE A 14 12.03 9.24 -10.97
N SER A 15 10.87 9.34 -10.35
CA SER A 15 10.68 10.02 -9.05
C SER A 15 11.32 9.29 -7.86
N LEU A 16 11.89 8.08 -8.07
CA LEU A 16 12.78 7.42 -7.11
C LEU A 16 14.16 8.13 -7.01
N LEU A 17 14.55 8.88 -8.04
CA LEU A 17 15.79 9.65 -8.07
C LEU A 17 15.61 10.99 -7.33
N ASN A 18 16.54 11.32 -6.43
CA ASN A 18 16.42 12.53 -5.63
C ASN A 18 16.46 13.79 -6.51
N GLY A 19 15.46 14.65 -6.36
CA GLY A 19 15.31 15.88 -7.13
C GLY A 19 14.52 15.71 -8.43
N ILE A 20 14.11 14.49 -8.79
CA ILE A 20 13.16 14.27 -9.88
C ILE A 20 11.74 14.18 -9.30
N GLY A 21 10.91 15.16 -9.61
CA GLY A 21 9.49 15.18 -9.31
C GLY A 21 8.66 14.98 -10.57
N GLU A 22 7.35 14.91 -10.44
CA GLU A 22 6.39 14.62 -11.54
C GLU A 22 6.60 15.55 -12.77
N LYS A 23 6.93 16.83 -12.55
CA LYS A 23 7.16 17.78 -13.66
C LYS A 23 8.38 17.39 -14.49
N LEU A 24 9.51 17.09 -13.86
CA LEU A 24 10.74 16.69 -14.55
C LEU A 24 10.59 15.29 -15.15
N GLU A 25 9.98 14.36 -14.44
CA GLU A 25 9.65 13.03 -14.93
C GLU A 25 8.87 13.11 -16.25
N ARG A 26 7.81 13.92 -16.33
CA ARG A 26 7.06 14.15 -17.57
C ARG A 26 7.89 14.79 -18.67
N THR A 27 8.84 15.66 -18.34
CA THR A 27 9.78 16.25 -19.32
C THR A 27 10.68 15.18 -19.92
N ILE A 28 11.18 14.25 -19.09
CA ILE A 28 11.98 13.10 -19.52
C ILE A 28 11.19 12.20 -20.47
N TRP A 29 9.93 11.86 -20.13
CA TRP A 29 9.05 11.08 -21.01
C TRP A 29 8.75 11.76 -22.36
N LYS A 30 8.57 13.09 -22.37
CA LYS A 30 8.39 13.86 -23.62
C LYS A 30 9.57 13.74 -24.58
N LYS A 31 10.76 13.49 -24.06
CA LYS A 31 11.99 13.25 -24.85
C LYS A 31 12.18 11.78 -25.23
N LYS A 32 11.12 10.94 -25.06
CA LYS A 32 11.13 9.51 -25.37
C LYS A 32 12.07 8.68 -24.52
N VAL A 33 12.49 9.18 -23.37
CA VAL A 33 13.16 8.41 -22.32
C VAL A 33 12.07 7.88 -21.40
N LEU A 34 11.59 6.66 -21.67
CA LEU A 34 10.39 6.12 -21.02
C LEU A 34 10.72 5.13 -19.91
N THR A 35 11.86 4.46 -20.01
CA THR A 35 12.28 3.41 -19.08
C THR A 35 13.62 3.73 -18.43
N TRP A 36 13.95 2.99 -17.38
CA TRP A 36 15.28 3.07 -16.78
C TRP A 36 16.39 2.72 -17.78
N ASP A 37 16.13 1.73 -18.67
CA ASP A 37 17.09 1.33 -19.70
C ASP A 37 17.31 2.46 -20.73
N ASP A 38 16.23 3.14 -21.16
CA ASP A 38 16.33 4.33 -22.03
C ASP A 38 17.14 5.44 -21.37
N PHE A 39 16.90 5.66 -20.07
CA PHE A 39 17.62 6.68 -19.30
C PHE A 39 19.12 6.37 -19.25
N CYS A 40 19.49 5.14 -18.90
CA CYS A 40 20.90 4.71 -18.83
C CYS A 40 21.60 4.72 -20.21
N ALA A 41 20.87 4.38 -21.28
CA ALA A 41 21.39 4.40 -22.65
C ALA A 41 21.59 5.83 -23.21
N SER A 42 20.87 6.82 -22.66
CA SER A 42 20.98 8.21 -23.09
C SER A 42 22.28 8.83 -22.58
N THR A 43 22.99 9.55 -23.44
CA THR A 43 24.23 10.29 -23.06
C THR A 43 23.91 11.52 -22.21
N GLU A 44 22.78 12.17 -22.49
CA GLU A 44 22.33 13.40 -21.82
C GLU A 44 20.84 13.33 -21.54
N ILE A 45 20.42 13.92 -20.40
CA ILE A 45 19.02 14.07 -20.03
C ILE A 45 18.74 15.55 -19.76
N GLU A 46 17.76 16.11 -20.43
CA GLU A 46 17.39 17.52 -20.27
C GLU A 46 17.07 17.85 -18.80
N GLY A 47 17.72 18.89 -18.26
CA GLY A 47 17.56 19.33 -16.88
C GLY A 47 18.38 18.54 -15.86
N ILE A 48 19.28 17.66 -16.30
CA ILE A 48 20.17 16.87 -15.43
C ILE A 48 21.63 17.10 -15.85
N SER A 49 22.48 17.51 -14.90
CA SER A 49 23.90 17.69 -15.20
C SER A 49 24.60 16.33 -15.44
N PRO A 50 25.76 16.31 -16.17
CA PRO A 50 26.48 15.07 -16.44
C PRO A 50 26.92 14.35 -15.16
N GLU A 51 27.24 15.07 -14.10
CA GLU A 51 27.64 14.47 -12.81
C GLU A 51 26.43 13.78 -12.15
N ARG A 52 25.28 14.44 -12.16
CA ARG A 52 24.04 13.84 -11.61
C ARG A 52 23.56 12.67 -12.46
N LYS A 53 23.72 12.76 -13.79
CA LYS A 53 23.37 11.66 -14.69
C LYS A 53 24.12 10.37 -14.33
N ARG A 54 25.42 10.44 -14.10
CA ARG A 54 26.22 9.28 -13.67
C ARG A 54 25.72 8.65 -12.37
N ILE A 55 25.44 9.49 -11.36
CA ILE A 55 24.87 9.02 -10.08
C ILE A 55 23.51 8.36 -10.29
N TYR A 56 22.68 8.92 -11.15
CA TYR A 56 21.35 8.37 -11.43
C TYR A 56 21.41 7.06 -12.23
N ASP A 57 22.37 6.92 -13.16
CA ASP A 57 22.60 5.66 -13.86
C ASP A 57 22.96 4.54 -12.88
N ASP A 58 23.85 4.80 -11.94
CA ASP A 58 24.22 3.83 -10.90
C ASP A 58 23.01 3.47 -10.03
N GLN A 59 22.19 4.47 -9.65
CA GLN A 59 20.98 4.24 -8.86
C GLN A 59 19.92 3.44 -9.60
N LEU A 60 19.72 3.70 -10.90
CA LEU A 60 18.76 2.95 -11.73
C LEU A 60 19.23 1.53 -12.00
N ASN A 61 20.52 1.32 -12.24
CA ASN A 61 21.11 0.00 -12.38
C ASN A 61 20.93 -0.80 -11.08
N GLN A 62 21.22 -0.20 -9.93
CA GLN A 62 20.99 -0.84 -8.64
C GLN A 62 19.50 -1.15 -8.43
N ALA A 63 18.60 -0.19 -8.71
CA ALA A 63 17.16 -0.41 -8.62
C ALA A 63 16.67 -1.54 -9.52
N SER A 64 17.23 -1.66 -10.72
CA SER A 64 16.92 -2.76 -11.66
C SER A 64 17.34 -4.12 -11.11
N MET A 65 18.51 -4.21 -10.50
CA MET A 65 19.00 -5.42 -9.83
C MET A 65 18.09 -5.80 -8.65
N GLU A 66 17.80 -4.86 -7.77
CA GLU A 66 16.94 -5.07 -6.60
C GLU A 66 15.51 -5.47 -6.98
N LEU A 67 14.99 -4.89 -8.07
CA LEU A 67 13.67 -5.26 -8.60
C LEU A 67 13.68 -6.69 -9.15
N SER A 68 14.76 -7.10 -9.79
CA SER A 68 14.88 -8.45 -10.38
C SER A 68 14.89 -9.56 -9.33
N VAL A 69 15.44 -9.29 -8.16
CA VAL A 69 15.45 -10.23 -7.02
C VAL A 69 14.26 -10.06 -6.06
N GLY A 70 13.35 -9.15 -6.38
CA GLY A 70 12.13 -8.91 -5.58
C GLY A 70 12.41 -8.29 -4.20
N ASN A 71 13.48 -7.48 -4.06
CA ASN A 71 13.81 -6.78 -2.83
C ASN A 71 12.95 -5.52 -2.65
N SER A 72 11.77 -5.67 -2.11
CA SER A 72 10.85 -4.56 -1.88
C SER A 72 11.33 -3.57 -0.81
N GLU A 73 12.05 -4.04 0.20
CA GLU A 73 12.59 -3.21 1.28
C GLU A 73 13.57 -2.15 0.77
N TYR A 74 14.33 -2.46 -0.30
CA TYR A 74 15.17 -1.48 -0.96
C TYR A 74 14.34 -0.27 -1.41
N PHE A 75 13.22 -0.50 -2.07
CA PHE A 75 12.32 0.54 -2.57
C PHE A 75 11.62 1.31 -1.45
N ALA A 76 11.28 0.62 -0.35
CA ALA A 76 10.72 1.29 0.83
C ALA A 76 11.66 2.34 1.40
N ARG A 77 12.99 2.12 1.31
CA ARG A 77 14.01 3.04 1.81
C ARG A 77 14.31 4.21 0.88
N ILE A 78 14.33 3.97 -0.44
CA ILE A 78 14.76 5.00 -1.40
C ILE A 78 13.61 5.84 -1.95
N MET A 79 12.39 5.30 -2.00
CA MET A 79 11.23 6.00 -2.54
C MET A 79 10.50 6.80 -1.46
N LYS A 80 9.95 7.93 -1.86
CA LYS A 80 9.01 8.67 -0.99
C LYS A 80 7.76 7.81 -0.79
N ARG A 81 7.29 7.70 0.44
CA ARG A 81 6.12 6.87 0.81
C ARG A 81 4.91 7.13 -0.09
N ARG A 82 4.66 8.39 -0.46
CA ARG A 82 3.55 8.78 -1.36
C ARG A 82 3.65 8.20 -2.78
N GLU A 83 4.82 7.69 -3.20
CA GLU A 83 5.07 7.09 -4.51
C GLU A 83 5.13 5.55 -4.43
N HIS A 84 4.99 4.95 -3.25
CA HIS A 84 5.01 3.49 -3.07
C HIS A 84 3.93 2.78 -3.88
N TRP A 85 2.79 3.42 -4.17
CA TRP A 85 1.73 2.88 -5.01
C TRP A 85 2.23 2.40 -6.39
N ARG A 86 3.32 2.97 -6.92
CA ARG A 86 3.93 2.61 -8.21
C ARG A 86 4.56 1.22 -8.22
N LEU A 87 4.77 0.64 -7.04
CA LEU A 87 5.33 -0.70 -6.83
C LEU A 87 4.25 -1.78 -6.75
N PHE A 88 2.96 -1.40 -6.67
CA PHE A 88 1.86 -2.32 -6.41
C PHE A 88 1.78 -3.45 -7.45
N ASP A 89 1.87 -3.13 -8.74
CA ASP A 89 1.77 -4.10 -9.82
C ASP A 89 2.88 -5.19 -9.78
N VAL A 90 4.07 -4.84 -9.25
CA VAL A 90 5.19 -5.76 -9.14
C VAL A 90 5.12 -6.61 -7.88
N PHE A 91 4.65 -6.04 -6.78
CA PHE A 91 4.66 -6.71 -5.47
C PHE A 91 3.28 -7.17 -4.99
N LYS A 92 2.25 -7.03 -5.82
CA LYS A 92 0.86 -7.38 -5.50
C LYS A 92 0.70 -8.83 -5.02
N ASP A 93 1.36 -9.78 -5.68
CA ASP A 93 1.28 -11.20 -5.33
C ASP A 93 1.93 -11.52 -3.96
N GLY A 94 2.75 -10.62 -3.44
CA GLY A 94 3.32 -10.69 -2.10
C GLY A 94 2.77 -9.62 -1.17
N ALA A 95 1.61 -9.04 -1.47
CA ALA A 95 1.01 -8.01 -0.64
C ALA A 95 0.21 -8.58 0.53
N VAL A 96 0.12 -7.81 1.60
CA VAL A 96 -0.80 -8.02 2.70
C VAL A 96 -1.63 -6.76 2.92
N CYS A 97 -2.94 -6.91 2.94
CA CYS A 97 -3.89 -5.92 3.43
C CYS A 97 -3.96 -6.03 4.95
N LEU A 98 -3.93 -4.90 5.64
CA LEU A 98 -3.98 -4.84 7.09
C LEU A 98 -4.98 -3.80 7.54
N ASP A 99 -5.79 -4.15 8.54
CA ASP A 99 -6.71 -3.28 9.24
C ASP A 99 -6.75 -3.65 10.72
N ILE A 100 -6.92 -2.67 11.61
CA ILE A 100 -7.00 -2.91 13.04
C ILE A 100 -8.30 -2.41 13.66
N GLU A 101 -8.75 -3.14 14.69
CA GLU A 101 -9.74 -2.64 15.62
C GLU A 101 -9.08 -2.26 16.94
N THR A 102 -9.65 -1.27 17.62
CA THR A 102 -9.14 -0.78 18.91
C THR A 102 -10.27 -0.65 19.93
N ASN A 103 -9.90 -0.37 21.17
CA ASN A 103 -10.89 -0.04 22.20
C ASN A 103 -11.43 1.40 22.13
N GLY A 104 -11.15 2.14 21.04
CA GLY A 104 -11.63 3.50 20.81
C GLY A 104 -10.80 4.62 21.45
N PHE A 105 -9.80 4.31 22.26
CA PHE A 105 -8.91 5.29 22.87
C PHE A 105 -7.60 5.42 22.09
N GLN A 106 -6.95 6.56 22.22
CA GLN A 106 -5.59 6.74 21.72
C GLN A 106 -4.59 5.97 22.60
N PRO A 107 -3.43 5.50 22.05
CA PRO A 107 -2.45 4.74 22.81
C PRO A 107 -2.02 5.42 24.13
N ASP A 108 -1.81 6.74 24.08
CA ASP A 108 -1.40 7.54 25.25
C ASP A 108 -2.51 7.73 26.31
N HIS A 109 -3.72 7.34 26.00
CA HIS A 109 -4.91 7.43 26.89
C HIS A 109 -5.52 6.06 27.18
N GLY A 110 -4.68 5.01 27.24
CA GLY A 110 -5.15 3.64 27.53
C GLY A 110 -5.74 2.92 26.32
N GLY A 111 -5.46 3.42 25.12
CA GLY A 111 -5.81 2.74 23.86
C GLY A 111 -5.01 1.47 23.66
N TYR A 112 -5.67 0.44 23.16
CA TYR A 112 -5.04 -0.82 22.77
C TYR A 112 -5.73 -1.44 21.56
N VAL A 113 -4.96 -2.23 20.82
CA VAL A 113 -5.46 -2.99 19.67
C VAL A 113 -6.26 -4.20 20.18
N THR A 114 -7.41 -4.44 19.59
CA THR A 114 -8.32 -5.55 19.92
C THR A 114 -8.26 -6.66 18.90
N VAL A 115 -8.24 -6.32 17.61
CA VAL A 115 -8.12 -7.23 16.48
C VAL A 115 -7.14 -6.65 15.48
N VAL A 116 -6.33 -7.51 14.87
CA VAL A 116 -5.56 -7.21 13.65
C VAL A 116 -6.05 -8.16 12.59
N GLY A 117 -6.64 -7.64 11.51
CA GLY A 117 -6.98 -8.39 10.32
C GLY A 117 -5.85 -8.34 9.30
N LEU A 118 -5.59 -9.47 8.65
CA LEU A 118 -4.60 -9.62 7.59
C LEU A 118 -5.22 -10.41 6.45
N TYR A 119 -5.09 -9.92 5.21
CA TYR A 119 -5.57 -10.59 4.00
C TYR A 119 -4.54 -10.51 2.89
N ASP A 120 -4.16 -11.64 2.31
CA ASP A 120 -3.12 -11.72 1.28
C ASP A 120 -3.66 -11.99 -0.15
N GLY A 121 -4.96 -11.89 -0.31
CA GLY A 121 -5.66 -12.20 -1.57
C GLY A 121 -6.22 -13.63 -1.61
N TYR A 122 -5.78 -14.49 -0.69
CA TYR A 122 -6.20 -15.89 -0.62
C TYR A 122 -6.87 -16.22 0.71
N GLU A 123 -6.23 -15.85 1.82
CA GLU A 123 -6.69 -16.17 3.16
C GLU A 123 -6.78 -14.91 4.02
N TRP A 124 -7.90 -14.79 4.74
CA TRP A 124 -8.02 -13.82 5.82
C TRP A 124 -7.66 -14.48 7.15
N ARG A 125 -6.82 -13.80 7.92
CA ARG A 125 -6.37 -14.22 9.25
C ARG A 125 -6.55 -13.09 10.23
N SER A 126 -6.85 -13.43 11.49
CA SER A 126 -6.96 -12.44 12.56
C SER A 126 -6.07 -12.78 13.75
N LEU A 127 -5.51 -11.73 14.35
CA LEU A 127 -4.87 -11.79 15.66
C LEU A 127 -5.73 -11.04 16.64
N ILE A 128 -6.11 -11.69 17.75
CA ILE A 128 -7.12 -11.20 18.69
C ILE A 128 -6.49 -11.02 20.06
N ARG A 129 -6.74 -9.89 20.70
CA ARG A 129 -6.25 -9.58 22.05
C ARG A 129 -6.79 -10.58 23.06
N GLY A 130 -5.88 -11.09 23.92
CA GLY A 130 -6.21 -12.11 24.91
C GLY A 130 -6.23 -13.54 24.37
N GLU A 131 -6.09 -13.72 23.06
CA GLU A 131 -5.98 -15.03 22.41
C GLU A 131 -4.58 -15.25 21.83
N ASN A 132 -4.26 -14.58 20.74
CA ASN A 132 -3.04 -14.80 19.95
C ASN A 132 -2.34 -13.51 19.50
N LEU A 133 -2.82 -12.33 19.87
CA LEU A 133 -2.22 -11.05 19.49
C LEU A 133 -1.04 -10.72 20.41
N THR A 134 0.17 -10.96 19.92
CA THR A 134 1.44 -10.61 20.55
C THR A 134 2.37 -9.96 19.51
N ALA A 135 3.48 -9.32 19.96
CA ALA A 135 4.49 -8.80 19.06
C ALA A 135 5.12 -9.91 18.18
N GLU A 136 5.34 -11.09 18.77
CA GLU A 136 5.89 -12.26 18.08
C GLU A 136 4.94 -12.78 17.00
N SER A 137 3.67 -13.01 17.36
CA SER A 137 2.67 -13.51 16.39
C SER A 137 2.43 -12.52 15.26
N LEU A 138 2.44 -11.21 15.56
CA LEU A 138 2.30 -10.18 14.52
C LEU A 138 3.51 -10.15 13.57
N ASN A 139 4.75 -10.21 14.11
CA ASN A 139 5.95 -10.31 13.27
C ASN A 139 5.94 -11.59 12.41
N ASN A 140 5.55 -12.73 12.99
CA ASN A 140 5.45 -13.99 12.27
C ASN A 140 4.36 -13.93 11.17
N ALA A 141 3.23 -13.30 11.47
CA ALA A 141 2.14 -13.14 10.51
C ALA A 141 2.49 -12.19 9.35
N LEU A 142 3.37 -11.20 9.58
CA LEU A 142 3.84 -10.26 8.57
C LEU A 142 5.07 -10.77 7.79
N LYS A 143 5.71 -11.82 8.28
CA LYS A 143 6.96 -12.34 7.69
C LYS A 143 6.74 -12.85 6.25
N GLY A 144 7.60 -12.40 5.36
CA GLY A 144 7.61 -12.85 3.96
C GLY A 144 6.78 -11.99 3.01
N TYR A 145 5.90 -11.16 3.51
CA TYR A 145 5.20 -10.20 2.67
C TYR A 145 6.15 -9.12 2.15
N LYS A 146 5.87 -8.66 0.94
CA LYS A 146 6.69 -7.70 0.18
C LYS A 146 6.07 -6.32 0.12
N TYR A 147 4.80 -6.21 0.50
CA TYR A 147 4.04 -4.99 0.28
C TYR A 147 2.89 -4.88 1.29
N LEU A 148 2.66 -3.69 1.81
CA LEU A 148 1.59 -3.41 2.76
C LEU A 148 0.50 -2.56 2.10
N VAL A 149 -0.75 -2.94 2.28
CA VAL A 149 -1.93 -2.17 1.85
C VAL A 149 -2.78 -1.86 3.07
N THR A 150 -3.16 -0.59 3.25
CA THR A 150 -4.06 -0.17 4.33
C THR A 150 -4.97 0.96 3.86
N PHE A 151 -5.95 1.33 4.67
CA PHE A 151 -6.72 2.55 4.50
C PHE A 151 -6.49 3.51 5.67
N TYR A 152 -5.78 4.61 5.44
CA TYR A 152 -5.36 5.57 6.47
C TYR A 152 -4.37 4.99 7.50
N GLY A 153 -3.83 3.82 7.23
CA GLY A 153 -2.97 3.09 8.14
C GLY A 153 -1.60 3.72 8.36
N ALA A 154 -1.12 4.55 7.45
CA ALA A 154 0.12 5.31 7.64
C ALA A 154 -0.01 6.34 8.78
N ALA A 155 -1.22 6.79 9.07
CA ALA A 155 -1.51 7.76 10.12
C ALA A 155 -2.13 7.12 11.36
N PHE A 156 -2.74 5.94 11.25
CA PHE A 156 -3.44 5.27 12.36
C PHE A 156 -2.89 3.88 12.67
N ASP A 157 -3.11 2.88 11.83
CA ASP A 157 -2.83 1.47 12.13
C ASP A 157 -1.36 1.21 12.44
N VAL A 158 -0.47 1.62 11.55
CA VAL A 158 0.96 1.37 11.68
C VAL A 158 1.55 2.06 12.91
N PRO A 159 1.33 3.37 13.16
CA PRO A 159 1.79 4.02 14.38
C PRO A 159 1.20 3.41 15.65
N PHE A 160 -0.06 2.98 15.62
CA PHE A 160 -0.73 2.34 16.76
C PHE A 160 -0.08 0.99 17.09
N LEU A 161 0.15 0.15 16.06
CA LEU A 161 0.82 -1.15 16.21
C LEU A 161 2.25 -1.01 16.72
N LEU A 162 3.03 -0.07 16.15
CA LEU A 162 4.42 0.17 16.58
C LEU A 162 4.52 0.61 18.04
N ARG A 163 3.55 1.39 18.54
CA ARG A 163 3.48 1.78 19.96
C ARG A 163 3.02 0.64 20.85
N SER A 164 2.06 -0.17 20.40
CA SER A 164 1.48 -1.25 21.19
C SER A 164 2.36 -2.49 21.28
N PHE A 165 3.21 -2.72 20.26
CA PHE A 165 4.01 -3.94 20.13
C PHE A 165 5.47 -3.59 19.80
N PRO A 166 6.31 -3.29 20.82
CA PRO A 166 7.72 -3.02 20.62
C PRO A 166 8.41 -4.17 19.87
N GLY A 167 9.22 -3.84 18.85
CA GLY A 167 9.92 -4.82 18.01
C GLY A 167 9.17 -5.26 16.76
N VAL A 168 7.94 -4.82 16.57
CA VAL A 168 7.25 -4.96 15.27
C VAL A 168 7.85 -3.99 14.26
N ARG A 169 7.96 -4.43 12.99
CA ARG A 169 8.55 -3.64 11.90
C ARG A 169 7.67 -3.66 10.66
N PHE A 170 7.69 -2.55 9.93
CA PHE A 170 7.05 -2.37 8.63
C PHE A 170 8.07 -1.79 7.66
N ASP A 171 9.08 -2.59 7.30
CA ASP A 171 10.22 -2.16 6.44
C ASP A 171 9.92 -2.33 4.94
N ILE A 172 8.68 -2.70 4.58
CA ILE A 172 8.21 -2.91 3.21
C ILE A 172 7.46 -1.68 2.66
N PRO A 173 7.35 -1.51 1.34
CA PRO A 173 6.58 -0.43 0.75
C PRO A 173 5.12 -0.46 1.21
N HIS A 174 4.53 0.71 1.38
CA HIS A 174 3.20 0.87 1.95
C HIS A 174 2.29 1.67 1.02
N PHE A 175 1.22 1.06 0.55
CA PHE A 175 0.17 1.69 -0.24
C PHE A 175 -1.01 2.05 0.66
N ASP A 176 -1.04 3.29 1.11
CA ASP A 176 -2.16 3.82 1.88
C ASP A 176 -3.24 4.35 0.94
N LEU A 177 -4.37 3.66 0.90
CA LEU A 177 -5.44 3.90 -0.05
C LEU A 177 -6.19 5.23 0.21
N CYS A 178 -6.19 5.71 1.45
CA CYS A 178 -6.78 7.01 1.78
C CYS A 178 -5.98 8.15 1.14
N PHE A 179 -4.65 8.12 1.26
CA PHE A 179 -3.79 9.14 0.63
C PHE A 179 -3.76 8.99 -0.90
N ALA A 180 -3.86 7.77 -1.42
CA ALA A 180 -4.01 7.49 -2.83
C ALA A 180 -5.29 8.09 -3.42
N ALA A 181 -6.42 7.89 -2.76
CA ALA A 181 -7.70 8.47 -3.16
C ALA A 181 -7.66 10.00 -3.14
N ARG A 182 -7.06 10.60 -2.10
CA ARG A 182 -6.88 12.06 -2.01
C ARG A 182 -6.00 12.62 -3.13
N LYS A 183 -4.98 11.89 -3.58
CA LYS A 183 -4.16 12.28 -4.75
C LYS A 183 -4.99 12.33 -6.05
N LEU A 184 -6.08 11.57 -6.12
CA LEU A 184 -7.07 11.57 -7.19
C LEU A 184 -8.26 12.52 -6.93
N GLU A 185 -8.15 13.39 -5.91
CA GLU A 185 -9.21 14.31 -5.48
C GLU A 185 -10.49 13.61 -4.96
N ILE A 186 -10.38 12.32 -4.64
CA ILE A 186 -11.49 11.53 -4.07
C ILE A 186 -11.38 11.56 -2.55
N ASN A 187 -12.38 12.14 -1.89
CA ASN A 187 -12.40 12.30 -0.46
C ASN A 187 -13.48 11.44 0.19
N GLY A 188 -13.15 10.79 1.32
CA GLY A 188 -14.07 10.00 2.12
C GLY A 188 -13.38 8.92 2.94
N GLY A 189 -14.14 8.27 3.80
CA GLY A 189 -13.70 7.06 4.50
C GLY A 189 -13.84 5.81 3.60
N LEU A 190 -13.32 4.68 4.08
CA LEU A 190 -13.33 3.40 3.36
C LEU A 190 -14.72 3.07 2.79
N LYS A 191 -15.75 3.08 3.62
CA LYS A 191 -17.14 2.75 3.23
C LYS A 191 -17.71 3.65 2.13
N LYS A 192 -17.33 4.94 2.13
CA LYS A 192 -17.74 5.86 1.06
C LYS A 192 -17.07 5.49 -0.26
N LEU A 193 -15.79 5.12 -0.23
CA LEU A 193 -15.06 4.70 -1.43
C LEU A 193 -15.58 3.37 -1.95
N GLU A 194 -15.87 2.42 -1.06
CA GLU A 194 -16.50 1.14 -1.44
C GLU A 194 -17.82 1.37 -2.18
N THR A 195 -18.70 2.18 -1.62
CA THR A 195 -19.96 2.54 -2.29
C THR A 195 -19.72 3.21 -3.64
N LEU A 196 -18.77 4.16 -3.71
CA LEU A 196 -18.43 4.87 -4.95
C LEU A 196 -17.94 3.92 -6.06
N PHE A 197 -17.22 2.86 -5.67
CA PHE A 197 -16.65 1.92 -6.61
C PHE A 197 -17.42 0.60 -6.75
N GLY A 198 -18.59 0.49 -6.13
CA GLY A 198 -19.43 -0.70 -6.20
C GLY A 198 -18.83 -1.92 -5.50
N ILE A 199 -18.01 -1.71 -4.47
CA ILE A 199 -17.48 -2.77 -3.62
C ILE A 199 -18.54 -3.10 -2.58
N GLU A 200 -19.09 -4.30 -2.66
CA GLU A 200 -20.14 -4.77 -1.76
C GLU A 200 -19.55 -5.27 -0.44
N ARG A 201 -20.38 -5.21 0.61
CA ARG A 201 -20.13 -5.76 1.95
C ARG A 201 -21.19 -6.78 2.29
N ASP A 202 -20.83 -7.72 3.17
CA ASP A 202 -21.81 -8.61 3.79
C ASP A 202 -22.91 -7.79 4.47
N ASP A 203 -24.17 -8.17 4.25
CA ASP A 203 -25.33 -7.48 4.79
C ASP A 203 -25.34 -7.44 6.33
N VAL A 204 -24.73 -8.44 6.98
CA VAL A 204 -24.62 -8.55 8.44
C VAL A 204 -23.84 -7.39 9.06
N VAL A 205 -22.85 -6.85 8.34
CA VAL A 205 -22.01 -5.73 8.81
C VAL A 205 -22.31 -4.41 8.10
N LYS A 206 -23.29 -4.40 7.21
CA LYS A 206 -23.69 -3.22 6.46
C LYS A 206 -24.24 -2.14 7.42
N GLY A 207 -23.68 -0.95 7.34
CA GLY A 207 -24.04 0.16 8.21
C GLY A 207 -23.28 0.25 9.53
N LEU A 208 -22.54 -0.79 9.93
CA LEU A 208 -21.65 -0.70 11.10
C LEU A 208 -20.50 0.27 10.83
N ASN A 209 -19.98 0.88 11.87
CA ASN A 209 -18.87 1.82 11.84
C ASN A 209 -17.86 1.51 12.97
N GLY A 210 -16.72 2.21 13.01
CA GLY A 210 -15.68 1.96 14.02
C GLY A 210 -16.16 2.12 15.47
N TYR A 211 -17.16 2.98 15.73
CA TYR A 211 -17.74 3.08 17.07
C TYR A 211 -18.56 1.84 17.45
N ASP A 212 -19.22 1.22 16.47
CA ASP A 212 -19.94 -0.03 16.70
C ASP A 212 -18.96 -1.18 16.96
N ALA A 213 -17.80 -1.22 16.29
CA ALA A 213 -16.72 -2.16 16.59
C ALA A 213 -16.22 -2.04 18.05
N VAL A 214 -16.09 -0.82 18.57
CA VAL A 214 -15.77 -0.59 20.00
C VAL A 214 -16.83 -1.17 20.92
N LYS A 215 -18.13 -0.97 20.62
CA LYS A 215 -19.24 -1.54 21.42
C LYS A 215 -19.25 -3.06 21.36
N LEU A 216 -18.98 -3.65 20.19
CA LEU A 216 -18.86 -5.10 20.05
C LEU A 216 -17.73 -5.64 20.91
N TRP A 217 -16.56 -4.98 20.93
CA TRP A 217 -15.46 -5.39 21.79
C TRP A 217 -15.82 -5.35 23.27
N GLU A 218 -16.58 -4.34 23.74
CA GLU A 218 -17.07 -4.29 25.12
C GLU A 218 -17.98 -5.47 25.48
N GLN A 219 -18.73 -5.99 24.51
CA GLN A 219 -19.55 -7.20 24.70
C GLN A 219 -18.68 -8.47 24.68
N VAL A 220 -17.66 -8.51 23.82
CA VAL A 220 -16.68 -9.63 23.76
C VAL A 220 -16.02 -9.81 25.13
N LYS A 221 -15.61 -8.72 25.80
CA LYS A 221 -15.04 -8.77 27.16
C LYS A 221 -16.00 -9.36 28.21
N LYS A 222 -17.29 -9.32 27.95
CA LYS A 222 -18.33 -9.92 28.81
C LYS A 222 -18.69 -11.36 28.41
N GLY A 223 -17.96 -11.95 27.46
CA GLY A 223 -18.15 -13.32 26.98
C GLY A 223 -19.23 -13.48 25.90
N ASN A 224 -19.66 -12.39 25.25
CA ASN A 224 -20.63 -12.51 24.16
C ASN A 224 -19.94 -13.00 22.87
N MET A 225 -20.21 -14.25 22.50
CA MET A 225 -19.61 -14.90 21.31
C MET A 225 -20.21 -14.38 20.00
N GLU A 226 -21.49 -13.98 19.97
CA GLU A 226 -22.12 -13.39 18.79
C GLU A 226 -21.48 -12.03 18.44
N ALA A 227 -21.22 -11.22 19.46
CA ALA A 227 -20.52 -9.94 19.30
C ALA A 227 -19.08 -10.15 18.79
N ARG A 228 -18.40 -11.22 19.24
CA ARG A 228 -17.08 -11.59 18.76
C ARG A 228 -17.12 -11.95 17.27
N GLU A 229 -18.04 -12.79 16.88
CA GLU A 229 -18.18 -13.19 15.48
C GLU A 229 -18.47 -11.98 14.58
N LEU A 230 -19.41 -11.13 14.98
CA LEU A 230 -19.76 -9.93 14.23
C LEU A 230 -18.59 -8.96 14.10
N LEU A 231 -17.77 -8.77 15.16
CA LEU A 231 -16.57 -7.94 15.13
C LEU A 231 -15.54 -8.51 14.14
N LEU A 232 -15.37 -9.83 14.11
CA LEU A 232 -14.45 -10.49 13.20
C LEU A 232 -14.92 -10.41 11.73
N ILE A 233 -16.22 -10.56 11.46
CA ILE A 233 -16.79 -10.36 10.13
C ILE A 233 -16.59 -8.90 9.69
N TYR A 234 -16.80 -7.93 10.58
CA TYR A 234 -16.60 -6.52 10.31
C TYR A 234 -15.15 -6.22 9.89
N ASN A 235 -14.18 -6.64 10.69
CA ASN A 235 -12.75 -6.46 10.39
C ASN A 235 -12.31 -7.23 9.12
N LYS A 236 -12.89 -8.42 8.89
CA LYS A 236 -12.66 -9.19 7.68
C LYS A 236 -13.07 -8.42 6.42
N GLU A 237 -14.27 -7.85 6.42
CA GLU A 237 -14.77 -7.05 5.29
C GLU A 237 -13.91 -5.81 5.05
N ASP A 238 -13.59 -5.06 6.13
CA ASP A 238 -12.71 -3.90 6.03
C ASP A 238 -11.36 -4.30 5.42
N THR A 239 -10.75 -5.40 5.88
CA THR A 239 -9.44 -5.87 5.40
C THR A 239 -9.48 -6.41 3.96
N MET A 240 -10.46 -7.25 3.62
CA MET A 240 -10.54 -7.88 2.30
C MET A 240 -10.84 -6.88 1.18
N ASN A 241 -11.69 -5.91 1.46
CA ASN A 241 -12.07 -4.90 0.49
C ASN A 241 -10.93 -3.94 0.14
N LEU A 242 -9.87 -3.86 0.98
CA LEU A 242 -8.67 -3.09 0.66
C LEU A 242 -8.01 -3.54 -0.65
N LEU A 243 -7.96 -4.84 -0.93
CA LEU A 243 -7.29 -5.33 -2.14
C LEU A 243 -8.05 -4.91 -3.41
N LYS A 244 -9.39 -5.04 -3.38
CA LYS A 244 -10.25 -4.58 -4.48
C LYS A 244 -10.10 -3.08 -4.73
N LEU A 245 -10.09 -2.31 -3.64
CA LEU A 245 -9.90 -0.86 -3.69
C LEU A 245 -8.49 -0.48 -4.18
N ALA A 246 -7.45 -1.23 -3.80
CA ALA A 246 -6.09 -1.03 -4.24
C ALA A 246 -5.96 -1.20 -5.77
N ASP A 247 -6.57 -2.23 -6.34
CA ASP A 247 -6.60 -2.46 -7.79
C ASP A 247 -7.22 -1.25 -8.54
N ILE A 248 -8.36 -0.79 -8.06
CA ILE A 248 -9.06 0.35 -8.68
C ILE A 248 -8.24 1.64 -8.59
N LEU A 249 -7.71 1.94 -7.40
CA LEU A 249 -6.94 3.16 -7.18
C LEU A 249 -5.59 3.12 -7.90
N TYR A 250 -4.94 1.96 -7.97
CA TYR A 250 -3.70 1.79 -8.73
C TYR A 250 -3.91 2.14 -10.22
N LEU A 251 -4.93 1.57 -10.85
CA LEU A 251 -5.23 1.84 -12.25
C LEU A 251 -5.53 3.32 -12.49
N ARG A 252 -6.30 3.96 -11.61
CA ARG A 252 -6.61 5.39 -11.70
C ARG A 252 -5.37 6.27 -11.52
N LEU A 253 -4.48 5.93 -10.56
CA LEU A 253 -3.22 6.63 -10.37
C LEU A 253 -2.29 6.46 -11.55
N LYS A 254 -2.19 5.24 -12.12
CA LYS A 254 -1.42 4.96 -13.33
C LYS A 254 -1.90 5.84 -14.47
N ASN A 255 -3.20 5.87 -14.74
CA ASN A 255 -3.79 6.71 -15.79
C ASN A 255 -3.53 8.21 -15.53
N ALA A 256 -3.63 8.67 -14.30
CA ALA A 256 -3.38 10.06 -13.93
C ALA A 256 -1.91 10.50 -14.15
N THR A 257 -0.94 9.57 -14.23
CA THR A 257 0.44 9.91 -14.61
C THR A 257 0.53 10.38 -16.07
N GLY A 258 -0.33 9.88 -16.94
CA GLY A 258 -0.30 10.09 -18.39
C GLY A 258 0.81 9.33 -19.10
N ILE A 259 1.51 8.38 -18.43
CA ILE A 259 2.64 7.64 -19.03
C ILE A 259 2.21 6.84 -20.27
N GLU A 260 0.98 6.32 -20.26
CA GLU A 260 0.47 5.49 -21.38
C GLU A 260 0.36 6.29 -22.69
N GLU A 261 0.09 7.61 -22.62
CA GLU A 261 0.07 8.49 -23.78
C GLU A 261 1.46 8.55 -24.45
N PHE A 262 2.52 8.56 -23.64
CA PHE A 262 3.91 8.59 -24.15
C PHE A 262 4.35 7.25 -24.71
N ILE A 263 3.91 6.13 -24.10
CA ILE A 263 4.20 4.76 -24.59
C ILE A 263 3.49 4.52 -25.92
N ALA A 264 2.20 4.85 -26.03
CA ALA A 264 1.41 4.67 -27.24
C ALA A 264 1.95 5.46 -28.44
N CYS A 265 2.44 6.69 -28.21
CA CYS A 265 3.08 7.51 -29.26
C CYS A 265 4.47 7.00 -29.70
N GLY A 266 5.04 5.99 -29.05
CA GLY A 266 6.34 5.40 -29.39
C GLY A 266 6.26 4.19 -30.31
N CYS A 267 5.05 3.67 -30.56
CA CYS A 267 4.79 2.50 -31.42
C CYS A 267 4.31 2.87 -32.86
N ALA A 268 4.36 4.15 -33.25
CA ALA A 268 4.00 4.63 -34.57
C ALA A 268 5.23 4.94 -35.45
#